data_d147210f569514ba6426783494bdb642
#
_entry.id   d147210f569514ba6426783494bdb642
#
_cell.length_a   1.000
_cell.length_b   1.000
_cell.length_c   1.000
_cell.angle_alpha   90.00
_cell.angle_beta   90.00
_cell.angle_gamma   90.00
#
_symmetry.space_group_name_H-M   'P 1'
#
loop_
_entity.id
_entity.type
_entity.pdbx_description
1 polymer ?
#
loop_
_entity_poly.entity_id
_entity_poly.type
_entity_poly.pdbx_seq_one_letter_code
_entity_poly.pdbx_strand_id
1 'polypeptide(L)'
;MCAVGAGLHNANIIPFGAEQFSFDMEAKIEYFFYSFYWFRNLGCFITNLFVALLQQYRCWIGFSVPLVASLLSIIPLTLGKKYFILNFPRSDVTDRFFKIIREGYKFSKVPTGGGETNFTRISTVNRLDFAKHEYGGSYSTLEVNSVKSVLKLVPLFSCYIIYFTIYSQMHSSFYIQGLFIKTPDYFPYAGAEIANNIAILVLLPLFILIVYPKYEKKFGTFHAFSKIQIGFFFAAVAMITAGFVEYVRHVYLSPMYNEASFQTIYLHSGVDVVVLQALDFWVRFPQYFFIAVSEIFAVVIGIEFAYKEGPRTMRSITMGVFFMYNALGTFASAVLMLLIQVVTLAVNNGYGWICQDYNQGKMHYFFFLLSGLMIANMVCFMFRAKRYEKTDSYW
;
A
#
# COMPACT_ATOMS: atom_id res chain seq x y z
N MET A 1 4.94 -20.60 -2.12
CA MET A 1 4.76 -20.79 -0.65
C MET A 1 4.94 -19.47 0.10
N CYS A 2 6.08 -18.76 0.00
CA CYS A 2 6.30 -17.49 0.74
C CYS A 2 5.22 -16.43 0.51
N ALA A 3 4.76 -16.22 -0.73
CA ALA A 3 3.72 -15.22 -1.04
C ALA A 3 2.38 -15.56 -0.36
N VAL A 4 2.00 -16.84 -0.32
CA VAL A 4 0.77 -17.28 0.36
C VAL A 4 0.89 -17.09 1.87
N GLY A 5 2.04 -17.46 2.47
CA GLY A 5 2.30 -17.24 3.89
C GLY A 5 2.27 -15.77 4.27
N ALA A 6 2.91 -14.89 3.48
CA ALA A 6 2.90 -13.45 3.70
C ALA A 6 1.48 -12.86 3.60
N GLY A 7 0.68 -13.29 2.62
CA GLY A 7 -0.71 -12.84 2.47
C GLY A 7 -1.57 -13.23 3.68
N LEU A 8 -1.48 -14.48 4.13
CA LEU A 8 -2.19 -14.96 5.31
C LEU A 8 -1.75 -14.24 6.59
N HIS A 9 -0.44 -14.02 6.75
CA HIS A 9 0.11 -13.30 7.90
C HIS A 9 -0.39 -11.86 7.96
N ASN A 10 -0.21 -11.09 6.88
CA ASN A 10 -0.55 -9.67 6.86
C ASN A 10 -2.05 -9.39 7.06
N ALA A 11 -2.92 -10.25 6.52
CA ALA A 11 -4.36 -10.09 6.67
C ALA A 11 -4.86 -10.36 8.10
N ASN A 12 -4.15 -11.18 8.88
CA ASN A 12 -4.63 -11.64 10.18
C ASN A 12 -3.89 -11.03 11.38
N ILE A 13 -2.59 -10.72 11.26
CA ILE A 13 -1.78 -10.28 12.42
C ILE A 13 -2.27 -8.93 12.97
N ILE A 14 -2.70 -8.03 12.10
CA ILE A 14 -3.15 -6.69 12.49
C ILE A 14 -4.49 -6.75 13.21
N PRO A 15 -5.54 -7.38 12.65
CA PRO A 15 -6.80 -7.56 13.37
C PRO A 15 -6.61 -8.30 14.69
N PHE A 16 -5.81 -9.38 14.69
CA PHE A 16 -5.51 -10.15 15.90
C PHE A 16 -4.91 -9.29 17.01
N GLY A 17 -3.93 -8.44 16.68
CA GLY A 17 -3.33 -7.55 17.67
C GLY A 17 -4.30 -6.48 18.18
N ALA A 18 -5.12 -5.90 17.31
CA ALA A 18 -6.13 -4.91 17.70
C ALA A 18 -7.27 -5.50 18.55
N GLU A 19 -7.62 -6.78 18.32
CA GLU A 19 -8.64 -7.50 19.11
C GLU A 19 -8.20 -7.85 20.55
N GLN A 20 -6.91 -7.65 20.88
CA GLN A 20 -6.44 -7.81 22.27
C GLN A 20 -6.89 -6.64 23.17
N PHE A 21 -7.41 -5.55 22.59
CA PHE A 21 -7.95 -4.42 23.34
C PHE A 21 -9.48 -4.46 23.38
N SER A 22 -10.06 -4.08 24.52
CA SER A 22 -11.53 -3.92 24.64
C SER A 22 -12.00 -2.72 23.79
N PHE A 23 -13.20 -2.81 23.22
CA PHE A 23 -13.76 -1.84 22.27
C PHE A 23 -13.95 -0.44 22.86
N ASP A 24 -14.12 -0.32 24.16
CA ASP A 24 -14.27 0.96 24.84
C ASP A 24 -12.97 1.79 24.90
N MET A 25 -11.89 1.27 24.33
CA MET A 25 -10.56 1.87 24.36
C MET A 25 -10.10 2.31 22.96
N GLU A 26 -10.90 3.09 22.24
CA GLU A 26 -10.58 3.55 20.87
C GLU A 26 -9.19 4.20 20.76
N ALA A 27 -8.81 5.05 21.71
CA ALA A 27 -7.49 5.67 21.76
C ALA A 27 -6.35 4.65 21.88
N LYS A 28 -6.55 3.54 22.62
CA LYS A 28 -5.54 2.48 22.73
C LYS A 28 -5.42 1.66 21.43
N ILE A 29 -6.54 1.46 20.72
CA ILE A 29 -6.55 0.78 19.42
C ILE A 29 -5.80 1.64 18.40
N GLU A 30 -6.03 2.95 18.38
CA GLU A 30 -5.29 3.88 17.52
C GLU A 30 -3.78 3.85 17.81
N TYR A 31 -3.41 3.95 19.11
CA TYR A 31 -2.02 3.86 19.53
C TYR A 31 -1.38 2.50 19.16
N PHE A 32 -2.16 1.41 19.19
CA PHE A 32 -1.71 0.09 18.74
C PHE A 32 -1.30 0.11 17.25
N PHE A 33 -2.10 0.70 16.35
CA PHE A 33 -1.77 0.76 14.93
C PHE A 33 -0.47 1.52 14.68
N TYR A 34 -0.28 2.65 15.35
CA TYR A 34 0.95 3.44 15.25
C TYR A 34 2.17 2.66 15.79
N SER A 35 2.03 2.04 16.95
CA SER A 35 3.11 1.26 17.57
C SER A 35 3.45 0.05 16.73
N PHE A 36 2.46 -0.69 16.24
CA PHE A 36 2.65 -1.81 15.35
C PHE A 36 3.43 -1.41 14.10
N TYR A 37 3.05 -0.29 13.49
CA TYR A 37 3.70 0.19 12.28
C TYR A 37 5.14 0.65 12.55
N TRP A 38 5.38 1.28 13.68
CA TRP A 38 6.71 1.69 14.12
C TRP A 38 7.63 0.48 14.33
N PHE A 39 7.18 -0.53 15.09
CA PHE A 39 7.96 -1.76 15.31
C PHE A 39 8.19 -2.54 14.03
N ARG A 40 7.22 -2.58 13.11
CA ARG A 40 7.40 -3.16 11.78
C ARG A 40 8.54 -2.48 11.02
N ASN A 41 8.56 -1.15 10.98
CA ASN A 41 9.61 -0.39 10.30
C ASN A 41 10.97 -0.50 11.00
N LEU A 42 10.99 -0.63 12.33
CA LEU A 42 12.21 -0.96 13.07
C LEU A 42 12.79 -2.31 12.63
N GLY A 43 11.93 -3.33 12.50
CA GLY A 43 12.32 -4.63 11.98
C GLY A 43 12.85 -4.55 10.54
N CYS A 44 12.18 -3.80 9.66
CA CYS A 44 12.63 -3.56 8.28
C CYS A 44 13.98 -2.84 8.25
N PHE A 45 14.17 -1.82 9.08
CA PHE A 45 15.43 -1.09 9.18
C PHE A 45 16.59 -2.02 9.58
N ILE A 46 16.40 -2.81 10.63
CA ILE A 46 17.42 -3.79 11.10
C ILE A 46 17.72 -4.81 9.99
N THR A 47 16.67 -5.35 9.37
CA THR A 47 16.81 -6.36 8.32
C THR A 47 17.53 -5.79 7.10
N ASN A 48 17.11 -4.63 6.60
CA ASN A 48 17.71 -4.01 5.42
C ASN A 48 19.17 -3.65 5.64
N LEU A 49 19.53 -3.21 6.86
CA LEU A 49 20.91 -2.89 7.21
C LEU A 49 21.79 -4.15 7.29
N PHE A 50 21.38 -5.13 8.10
CA PHE A 50 22.22 -6.31 8.35
C PHE A 50 22.20 -7.30 7.19
N VAL A 51 21.04 -7.58 6.59
CA VAL A 51 20.95 -8.55 5.49
C VAL A 51 21.71 -8.03 4.27
N ALA A 52 21.58 -6.74 3.92
CA ALA A 52 22.29 -6.17 2.80
C ALA A 52 23.82 -6.24 2.97
N LEU A 53 24.32 -5.97 4.18
CA LEU A 53 25.75 -6.10 4.50
C LEU A 53 26.22 -7.55 4.45
N LEU A 54 25.46 -8.49 4.99
CA LEU A 54 25.82 -9.91 5.01
C LEU A 54 25.77 -10.54 3.61
N GLN A 55 24.87 -10.10 2.75
CA GLN A 55 24.78 -10.57 1.36
C GLN A 55 26.00 -10.21 0.53
N GLN A 56 26.71 -9.12 0.87
CA GLN A 56 27.98 -8.76 0.21
C GLN A 56 29.08 -9.83 0.43
N TYR A 57 29.06 -10.52 1.57
CA TYR A 57 29.99 -11.62 1.84
C TYR A 57 29.56 -12.92 1.17
N ARG A 58 28.32 -13.37 1.45
CA ARG A 58 27.71 -14.57 0.84
C ARG A 58 26.20 -14.47 0.89
N CYS A 59 25.53 -14.66 -0.24
CA CYS A 59 24.07 -14.57 -0.34
C CYS A 59 23.33 -15.47 0.65
N TRP A 60 23.79 -16.71 0.89
CA TRP A 60 23.10 -17.64 1.79
C TRP A 60 23.14 -17.19 3.26
N ILE A 61 24.19 -16.46 3.69
CA ILE A 61 24.26 -15.90 5.05
C ILE A 61 23.19 -14.81 5.22
N GLY A 62 23.02 -13.95 4.23
CA GLY A 62 21.98 -12.92 4.24
C GLY A 62 20.58 -13.55 4.35
N PHE A 63 20.28 -14.62 3.62
CA PHE A 63 18.98 -15.30 3.69
C PHE A 63 18.77 -16.09 4.99
N SER A 64 19.82 -16.50 5.69
CA SER A 64 19.68 -17.20 6.98
C SER A 64 19.13 -16.31 8.09
N VAL A 65 19.39 -14.98 8.06
CA VAL A 65 18.93 -14.04 9.10
C VAL A 65 17.38 -13.97 9.16
N PRO A 66 16.64 -13.69 8.06
CA PRO A 66 15.19 -13.67 8.11
C PRO A 66 14.60 -15.08 8.41
N LEU A 67 15.26 -16.15 8.02
CA LEU A 67 14.83 -17.51 8.39
C LEU A 67 14.89 -17.72 9.92
N VAL A 68 16.01 -17.40 10.54
CA VAL A 68 16.18 -17.51 12.00
C VAL A 68 15.22 -16.58 12.73
N ALA A 69 15.07 -15.33 12.28
CA ALA A 69 14.12 -14.39 12.86
C ALA A 69 12.67 -14.90 12.79
N SER A 70 12.27 -15.50 11.67
CA SER A 70 10.94 -16.10 11.51
C SER A 70 10.72 -17.28 12.48
N LEU A 71 11.71 -18.14 12.67
CA LEU A 71 11.65 -19.25 13.64
C LEU A 71 11.57 -18.71 15.08
N LEU A 72 12.38 -17.71 15.42
CA LEU A 72 12.35 -17.08 16.74
C LEU A 72 11.02 -16.38 17.03
N SER A 73 10.31 -15.85 16.02
CA SER A 73 9.01 -15.21 16.20
C SER A 73 7.90 -16.18 16.66
N ILE A 74 8.06 -17.48 16.44
CA ILE A 74 7.11 -18.49 16.89
C ILE A 74 7.14 -18.62 18.42
N ILE A 75 8.30 -18.39 19.05
CA ILE A 75 8.48 -18.56 20.51
C ILE A 75 7.53 -17.65 21.30
N PRO A 76 7.52 -16.30 21.13
CA PRO A 76 6.62 -15.45 21.88
C PRO A 76 5.15 -15.72 21.57
N LEU A 77 4.80 -16.14 20.34
CA LEU A 77 3.43 -16.51 20.00
C LEU A 77 2.97 -17.76 20.73
N THR A 78 3.82 -18.76 20.83
CA THR A 78 3.49 -20.01 21.53
C THR A 78 3.44 -19.84 23.05
N LEU A 79 4.41 -19.13 23.62
CA LEU A 79 4.45 -18.84 25.04
C LEU A 79 3.32 -17.89 25.49
N GLY A 80 2.98 -16.91 24.62
CA GLY A 80 1.94 -15.94 24.86
C GLY A 80 0.51 -16.48 24.68
N LYS A 81 0.32 -17.65 24.07
CA LYS A 81 -1.01 -18.21 23.73
C LYS A 81 -2.00 -18.19 24.87
N LYS A 82 -1.57 -18.46 26.10
CA LYS A 82 -2.44 -18.48 27.30
C LYS A 82 -2.89 -17.08 27.76
N TYR A 83 -2.25 -16.00 27.30
CA TYR A 83 -2.58 -14.63 27.63
C TYR A 83 -3.39 -13.93 26.54
N PHE A 84 -3.46 -14.52 25.33
CA PHE A 84 -4.18 -13.91 24.22
C PHE A 84 -5.69 -14.15 24.35
N ILE A 85 -6.45 -13.11 24.02
CA ILE A 85 -7.89 -13.19 23.82
C ILE A 85 -8.11 -13.85 22.45
N LEU A 86 -8.51 -15.12 22.46
CA LEU A 86 -8.76 -15.88 21.25
C LEU A 86 -10.26 -15.83 20.93
N ASN A 87 -10.61 -15.03 19.95
CA ASN A 87 -11.92 -15.10 19.34
C ASN A 87 -11.93 -16.25 18.34
N PHE A 88 -12.72 -17.29 18.60
CA PHE A 88 -12.84 -18.39 17.66
C PHE A 88 -13.42 -17.87 16.35
N PRO A 89 -12.69 -18.00 15.22
CA PRO A 89 -13.21 -17.59 13.92
C PRO A 89 -14.41 -18.47 13.62
N ARG A 90 -15.54 -17.83 13.28
CA ARG A 90 -16.63 -18.57 12.64
C ARG A 90 -16.09 -19.01 11.28
N SER A 91 -15.90 -20.30 11.10
CA SER A 91 -15.25 -20.90 9.92
C SER A 91 -15.98 -20.60 8.60
N ASP A 92 -17.20 -20.08 8.67
CA ASP A 92 -18.09 -19.86 7.55
C ASP A 92 -18.27 -18.38 7.15
N VAL A 93 -17.61 -17.42 7.81
CA VAL A 93 -17.81 -15.97 7.55
C VAL A 93 -17.46 -15.60 6.11
N THR A 94 -16.33 -16.10 5.62
CA THR A 94 -15.91 -15.84 4.23
C THR A 94 -16.85 -16.48 3.22
N ASP A 95 -17.26 -17.72 3.46
CA ASP A 95 -18.21 -18.42 2.60
C ASP A 95 -19.59 -17.74 2.61
N ARG A 96 -20.07 -17.33 3.78
CA ARG A 96 -21.32 -16.55 3.92
C ARG A 96 -21.23 -15.21 3.20
N PHE A 97 -20.11 -14.50 3.28
CA PHE A 97 -19.93 -13.24 2.57
C PHE A 97 -20.17 -13.39 1.06
N PHE A 98 -19.56 -14.37 0.42
CA PHE A 98 -19.77 -14.62 -1.01
C PHE A 98 -21.16 -15.16 -1.32
N LYS A 99 -21.74 -16.01 -0.46
CA LYS A 99 -23.09 -16.54 -0.63
C LYS A 99 -24.15 -15.44 -0.55
N ILE A 100 -24.03 -14.51 0.41
CA ILE A 100 -24.95 -13.36 0.55
C ILE A 100 -24.92 -12.51 -0.72
N ILE A 101 -23.73 -12.21 -1.24
CA ILE A 101 -23.59 -11.45 -2.48
C ILE A 101 -24.28 -12.21 -3.63
N ARG A 102 -23.97 -13.50 -3.79
CA ARG A 102 -24.55 -14.33 -4.86
C ARG A 102 -26.07 -14.43 -4.76
N GLU A 103 -26.60 -14.61 -3.57
CA GLU A 103 -28.05 -14.73 -3.33
C GLU A 103 -28.75 -13.41 -3.61
N GLY A 104 -28.25 -12.28 -3.13
CA GLY A 104 -28.80 -10.96 -3.42
C GLY A 104 -28.88 -10.67 -4.92
N TYR A 105 -27.86 -11.04 -5.69
CA TYR A 105 -27.89 -10.89 -7.14
C TYR A 105 -28.79 -11.92 -7.86
N LYS A 106 -28.95 -13.12 -7.32
CA LYS A 106 -29.81 -14.17 -7.89
C LYS A 106 -31.28 -13.80 -7.76
N PHE A 107 -31.73 -13.44 -6.56
CA PHE A 107 -33.15 -13.11 -6.30
C PHE A 107 -33.55 -11.77 -6.91
N SER A 108 -32.66 -10.82 -7.10
CA SER A 108 -32.98 -9.57 -7.80
C SER A 108 -33.40 -9.75 -9.27
N LYS A 109 -33.19 -10.94 -9.84
CA LYS A 109 -33.60 -11.29 -11.21
C LYS A 109 -34.93 -12.06 -11.29
N VAL A 110 -35.49 -12.48 -10.16
CA VAL A 110 -36.79 -13.20 -10.15
C VAL A 110 -37.88 -12.14 -10.12
N PRO A 111 -38.78 -12.10 -11.12
CA PRO A 111 -39.95 -11.24 -11.06
C PRO A 111 -40.84 -11.73 -9.91
N THR A 112 -41.03 -10.90 -8.90
CA THR A 112 -42.00 -11.18 -7.83
C THR A 112 -43.39 -11.10 -8.45
N GLY A 113 -43.91 -12.26 -8.85
CA GLY A 113 -45.28 -12.38 -9.31
C GLY A 113 -46.23 -12.09 -8.15
N GLY A 114 -47.01 -11.03 -8.27
CA GLY A 114 -48.17 -10.79 -7.42
C GLY A 114 -48.28 -9.37 -6.85
N GLY A 115 -49.15 -8.56 -7.49
CA GLY A 115 -49.78 -7.38 -6.91
C GLY A 115 -49.10 -6.03 -7.17
N GLU A 116 -49.80 -5.13 -7.81
CA GLU A 116 -49.37 -3.77 -8.20
C GLU A 116 -48.93 -2.86 -7.05
N THR A 117 -49.25 -3.19 -5.79
CA THR A 117 -48.90 -2.40 -4.60
C THR A 117 -47.45 -2.56 -4.13
N ASN A 118 -46.74 -3.59 -4.60
CA ASN A 118 -45.36 -3.87 -4.20
C ASN A 118 -44.27 -3.28 -5.15
N PHE A 119 -44.67 -2.86 -6.36
CA PHE A 119 -43.71 -2.42 -7.38
C PHE A 119 -42.97 -1.12 -7.03
N THR A 120 -43.66 -0.16 -6.43
CA THR A 120 -43.08 1.13 -5.99
C THR A 120 -42.14 0.96 -4.79
N ARG A 121 -42.31 -0.05 -3.97
CA ARG A 121 -41.46 -0.35 -2.82
C ARG A 121 -40.16 -1.08 -3.22
N ILE A 122 -40.19 -1.83 -4.32
CA ILE A 122 -39.08 -2.65 -4.83
C ILE A 122 -38.04 -1.77 -5.53
N SER A 123 -38.44 -0.64 -6.13
CA SER A 123 -37.50 0.25 -6.84
C SER A 123 -36.51 0.97 -5.93
N THR A 124 -36.74 1.03 -4.61
CA THR A 124 -35.90 1.67 -3.62
C THR A 124 -35.04 0.67 -2.84
N VAL A 125 -35.24 -0.63 -2.99
CA VAL A 125 -34.56 -1.69 -2.24
C VAL A 125 -33.23 -2.02 -2.91
N ASN A 126 -32.16 -2.05 -2.10
CA ASN A 126 -30.84 -2.46 -2.58
C ASN A 126 -30.86 -3.96 -2.96
N ARG A 127 -30.21 -4.33 -4.07
CA ARG A 127 -30.15 -5.73 -4.54
C ARG A 127 -29.75 -6.74 -3.48
N LEU A 128 -28.86 -6.35 -2.56
CA LEU A 128 -28.43 -7.22 -1.47
C LEU A 128 -29.52 -7.45 -0.41
N ASP A 129 -30.54 -6.59 -0.31
CA ASP A 129 -31.63 -6.78 0.64
C ASP A 129 -32.46 -8.03 0.33
N PHE A 130 -32.49 -8.47 -0.94
CA PHE A 130 -33.16 -9.72 -1.32
C PHE A 130 -32.55 -10.98 -0.68
N ALA A 131 -31.33 -10.89 -0.14
CA ALA A 131 -30.73 -11.97 0.65
C ALA A 131 -31.27 -12.03 2.09
N LYS A 132 -32.02 -11.01 2.57
CA LYS A 132 -32.60 -10.97 3.91
C LYS A 132 -33.83 -11.86 4.02
N HIS A 133 -34.06 -12.44 5.19
CA HIS A 133 -35.30 -13.19 5.46
C HIS A 133 -36.58 -12.40 5.17
N GLU A 134 -36.59 -11.09 5.42
CA GLU A 134 -37.73 -10.19 5.17
C GLU A 134 -38.15 -10.14 3.69
N TYR A 135 -37.25 -10.45 2.76
CA TYR A 135 -37.48 -10.46 1.32
C TYR A 135 -37.39 -11.87 0.72
N GLY A 136 -37.48 -12.92 1.57
CA GLY A 136 -37.46 -14.33 1.13
C GLY A 136 -36.06 -14.93 0.97
N GLY A 137 -35.01 -14.22 1.39
CA GLY A 137 -33.63 -14.72 1.42
C GLY A 137 -33.33 -15.57 2.65
N SER A 138 -32.14 -16.14 2.70
CA SER A 138 -31.69 -17.11 3.71
C SER A 138 -30.89 -16.51 4.87
N TYR A 139 -30.66 -15.17 4.90
CA TYR A 139 -29.75 -14.53 5.84
C TYR A 139 -30.42 -13.48 6.72
N SER A 140 -29.86 -13.27 7.91
CA SER A 140 -30.33 -12.26 8.83
C SER A 140 -30.03 -10.83 8.32
N THR A 141 -30.85 -9.87 8.73
CA THR A 141 -30.67 -8.45 8.40
C THR A 141 -29.29 -7.93 8.82
N LEU A 142 -28.78 -8.40 9.97
CA LEU A 142 -27.46 -8.02 10.49
C LEU A 142 -26.31 -8.52 9.58
N GLU A 143 -26.37 -9.76 9.12
CA GLU A 143 -25.35 -10.32 8.23
C GLU A 143 -25.30 -9.61 6.89
N VAL A 144 -26.48 -9.38 6.27
CA VAL A 144 -26.58 -8.66 5.01
C VAL A 144 -26.08 -7.21 5.14
N ASN A 145 -26.42 -6.53 6.23
CA ASN A 145 -25.96 -5.16 6.48
C ASN A 145 -24.44 -5.13 6.71
N SER A 146 -23.87 -6.13 7.37
CA SER A 146 -22.41 -6.26 7.52
C SER A 146 -21.73 -6.39 6.15
N VAL A 147 -22.26 -7.21 5.24
CA VAL A 147 -21.74 -7.31 3.86
C VAL A 147 -21.83 -5.98 3.13
N LYS A 148 -22.95 -5.27 3.26
CA LYS A 148 -23.13 -3.94 2.66
C LYS A 148 -22.09 -2.93 3.17
N SER A 149 -21.78 -2.94 4.47
CA SER A 149 -20.79 -2.05 5.07
C SER A 149 -19.41 -2.31 4.47
N VAL A 150 -18.99 -3.58 4.30
CA VAL A 150 -17.73 -3.91 3.63
C VAL A 150 -17.73 -3.42 2.17
N LEU A 151 -18.83 -3.63 1.44
CA LEU A 151 -18.91 -3.23 0.03
C LEU A 151 -18.95 -1.70 -0.17
N LYS A 152 -19.43 -0.94 0.81
CA LYS A 152 -19.33 0.54 0.80
C LYS A 152 -17.88 1.04 0.81
N LEU A 153 -16.95 0.30 1.39
CA LEU A 153 -15.53 0.66 1.46
C LEU A 153 -14.78 0.38 0.15
N VAL A 154 -15.28 -0.55 -0.66
CA VAL A 154 -14.65 -0.96 -1.93
C VAL A 154 -14.31 0.21 -2.87
N PRO A 155 -15.19 1.19 -3.11
CA PRO A 155 -14.86 2.34 -3.95
C PRO A 155 -13.76 3.23 -3.38
N LEU A 156 -13.65 3.36 -2.05
CA LEU A 156 -12.57 4.09 -1.40
C LEU A 156 -11.25 3.34 -1.52
N PHE A 157 -11.26 2.05 -1.21
CA PHE A 157 -10.06 1.21 -1.29
C PHE A 157 -9.55 1.05 -2.72
N SER A 158 -10.40 1.15 -3.74
CA SER A 158 -9.94 1.09 -5.13
C SER A 158 -9.01 2.25 -5.52
N CYS A 159 -9.05 3.39 -4.82
CA CYS A 159 -8.08 4.47 -5.00
C CYS A 159 -6.67 4.07 -4.52
N TYR A 160 -6.58 3.09 -3.63
CA TYR A 160 -5.29 2.57 -3.18
C TYR A 160 -4.56 1.76 -4.25
N ILE A 161 -5.22 1.32 -5.34
CA ILE A 161 -4.52 0.68 -6.47
C ILE A 161 -3.46 1.64 -7.01
N ILE A 162 -3.83 2.88 -7.34
CA ILE A 162 -2.89 3.87 -7.89
C ILE A 162 -1.84 4.24 -6.84
N TYR A 163 -2.24 4.38 -5.58
CA TYR A 163 -1.31 4.66 -4.50
C TYR A 163 -0.24 3.57 -4.37
N PHE A 164 -0.63 2.29 -4.30
CA PHE A 164 0.31 1.18 -4.19
C PHE A 164 1.11 0.92 -5.47
N THR A 165 0.59 1.31 -6.64
CA THR A 165 1.37 1.36 -7.88
C THR A 165 2.56 2.32 -7.74
N ILE A 166 2.35 3.47 -7.12
CA ILE A 166 3.39 4.47 -6.86
C ILE A 166 4.33 4.02 -5.74
N TYR A 167 3.77 3.53 -4.64
CA TYR A 167 4.54 3.03 -3.51
C TYR A 167 5.53 1.93 -3.91
N SER A 168 5.12 1.03 -4.81
CA SER A 168 5.97 -0.06 -5.29
C SER A 168 7.17 0.41 -6.13
N GLN A 169 7.18 1.68 -6.59
CA GLN A 169 8.35 2.24 -7.29
C GLN A 169 9.58 2.34 -6.38
N MET A 170 9.38 2.42 -5.07
CA MET A 170 10.47 2.42 -4.10
C MET A 170 11.34 1.16 -4.21
N HIS A 171 10.70 0.00 -4.45
CA HIS A 171 11.37 -1.30 -4.57
C HIS A 171 11.80 -1.65 -6.00
N SER A 172 11.37 -0.89 -7.00
CA SER A 172 11.63 -1.15 -8.42
C SER A 172 12.40 -0.01 -9.08
N SER A 173 11.71 1.03 -9.50
CA SER A 173 12.29 2.13 -10.29
C SER A 173 13.32 2.94 -9.52
N PHE A 174 13.11 3.21 -8.22
CA PHE A 174 14.10 3.91 -7.40
C PHE A 174 15.36 3.07 -7.19
N TYR A 175 15.20 1.75 -7.08
CA TYR A 175 16.34 0.85 -7.02
C TYR A 175 17.15 0.89 -8.31
N ILE A 176 16.50 0.78 -9.47
CA ILE A 176 17.16 0.87 -10.78
C ILE A 176 17.84 2.23 -10.94
N GLN A 177 17.16 3.34 -10.68
CA GLN A 177 17.76 4.68 -10.68
C GLN A 177 19.02 4.73 -9.81
N GLY A 178 19.00 4.03 -8.67
CA GLY A 178 20.12 3.95 -7.74
C GLY A 178 21.36 3.28 -8.30
N LEU A 179 21.24 2.34 -9.20
CA LEU A 179 22.38 1.70 -9.85
C LEU A 179 23.21 2.67 -10.72
N PHE A 180 22.56 3.76 -11.20
CA PHE A 180 23.17 4.77 -12.06
C PHE A 180 23.55 6.06 -11.32
N ILE A 181 23.54 6.03 -9.98
CA ILE A 181 23.95 7.13 -9.11
C ILE A 181 25.15 6.65 -8.28
N LYS A 182 26.16 7.52 -8.10
CA LYS A 182 27.37 7.20 -7.35
C LYS A 182 27.03 6.83 -5.91
N THR A 183 27.24 5.55 -5.59
CA THR A 183 26.99 5.02 -4.25
C THR A 183 28.35 4.79 -3.57
N PRO A 184 28.53 5.17 -2.28
CA PRO A 184 29.76 4.88 -1.56
C PRO A 184 30.03 3.38 -1.51
N ASP A 185 31.31 2.96 -1.64
CA ASP A 185 31.72 1.55 -1.73
C ASP A 185 31.28 0.70 -0.52
N TYR A 186 31.16 1.34 0.64
CA TYR A 186 30.71 0.68 1.88
C TYR A 186 29.20 0.59 2.03
N PHE A 187 28.42 1.18 1.09
CA PHE A 187 26.96 1.22 1.20
C PHE A 187 26.32 0.34 0.11
N PRO A 188 25.45 -0.62 0.49
CA PRO A 188 24.79 -1.47 -0.49
C PRO A 188 23.78 -0.67 -1.33
N TYR A 189 23.66 -0.96 -2.62
CA TYR A 189 22.70 -0.30 -3.53
C TYR A 189 21.25 -0.37 -3.03
N ALA A 190 20.88 -1.49 -2.41
CA ALA A 190 19.57 -1.69 -1.77
C ALA A 190 19.40 -0.82 -0.49
N GLY A 191 20.47 -0.27 0.05
CA GLY A 191 20.44 0.48 1.31
C GLY A 191 19.72 1.83 1.24
N ALA A 192 19.37 2.33 0.07
CA ALA A 192 18.62 3.59 -0.04
C ALA A 192 17.24 3.53 0.62
N GLU A 193 16.60 2.36 0.67
CA GLU A 193 15.33 2.15 1.40
C GLU A 193 15.46 2.35 2.90
N ILE A 194 16.67 2.23 3.47
CA ILE A 194 16.96 2.54 4.87
C ILE A 194 16.56 3.98 5.20
N ALA A 195 16.69 4.91 4.25
CA ALA A 195 16.27 6.29 4.42
C ALA A 195 14.74 6.41 4.68
N ASN A 196 13.93 5.62 3.99
CA ASN A 196 12.49 5.57 4.24
C ASN A 196 12.19 5.05 5.65
N ASN A 197 12.83 3.93 6.05
CA ASN A 197 12.63 3.36 7.38
C ASN A 197 13.05 4.32 8.49
N ILE A 198 14.21 4.99 8.36
CA ILE A 198 14.67 6.01 9.33
C ILE A 198 13.68 7.17 9.40
N ALA A 199 13.23 7.66 8.26
CA ALA A 199 12.25 8.75 8.21
C ALA A 199 10.96 8.37 8.95
N ILE A 200 10.42 7.17 8.76
CA ILE A 200 9.23 6.68 9.47
C ILE A 200 9.51 6.57 10.97
N LEU A 201 10.63 5.99 11.37
CA LEU A 201 10.98 5.80 12.79
C LEU A 201 11.08 7.13 13.55
N VAL A 202 11.49 8.20 12.89
CA VAL A 202 11.59 9.54 13.46
C VAL A 202 10.28 10.31 13.34
N LEU A 203 9.67 10.31 12.16
CA LEU A 203 8.51 11.15 11.86
C LEU A 203 7.22 10.62 12.50
N LEU A 204 7.02 9.30 12.57
CA LEU A 204 5.78 8.74 13.11
C LEU A 204 5.57 9.14 14.58
N PRO A 205 6.54 9.00 15.51
CA PRO A 205 6.41 9.53 16.86
C PRO A 205 6.23 11.06 16.90
N LEU A 206 6.93 11.78 16.03
CA LEU A 206 6.82 13.24 15.93
C LEU A 206 5.39 13.66 15.57
N PHE A 207 4.76 12.98 14.59
CA PHE A 207 3.39 13.25 14.19
C PHE A 207 2.41 12.95 15.31
N ILE A 208 2.54 11.79 15.97
CA ILE A 208 1.61 11.36 17.02
C ILE A 208 1.71 12.24 18.26
N LEU A 209 2.92 12.57 18.70
CA LEU A 209 3.14 13.27 19.97
C LEU A 209 3.04 14.78 19.85
N ILE A 210 3.33 15.35 18.67
CA ILE A 210 3.45 16.80 18.51
C ILE A 210 2.49 17.34 17.46
N VAL A 211 2.46 16.78 16.25
CA VAL A 211 1.75 17.39 15.12
C VAL A 211 0.24 17.21 15.27
N TYR A 212 -0.22 15.98 15.48
CA TYR A 212 -1.65 15.70 15.61
C TYR A 212 -2.29 16.41 16.78
N PRO A 213 -1.74 16.38 18.01
CA PRO A 213 -2.33 17.11 19.14
C PRO A 213 -2.35 18.64 18.94
N LYS A 214 -1.29 19.20 18.34
CA LYS A 214 -1.25 20.64 18.02
C LYS A 214 -2.27 21.02 16.97
N TYR A 215 -2.43 20.20 15.93
CA TYR A 215 -3.43 20.41 14.88
C TYR A 215 -4.84 20.36 15.46
N GLU A 216 -5.16 19.31 16.22
CA GLU A 216 -6.48 19.10 16.81
C GLU A 216 -6.87 20.18 17.81
N LYS A 217 -5.91 20.68 18.58
CA LYS A 217 -6.12 21.82 19.49
C LYS A 217 -6.48 23.11 18.75
N LYS A 218 -5.96 23.28 17.54
CA LYS A 218 -6.13 24.53 16.77
C LYS A 218 -7.30 24.48 15.78
N PHE A 219 -7.51 23.35 15.13
CA PHE A 219 -8.42 23.18 14.00
C PHE A 219 -9.55 22.17 14.24
N GLY A 220 -9.57 21.49 15.39
CA GLY A 220 -10.51 20.39 15.68
C GLY A 220 -10.04 19.05 15.15
N THR A 221 -10.93 18.07 15.19
CA THR A 221 -10.61 16.66 14.85
C THR A 221 -9.99 16.52 13.47
N PHE A 222 -8.87 15.78 13.41
CA PHE A 222 -8.17 15.51 12.16
C PHE A 222 -8.72 14.25 11.49
N HIS A 223 -9.70 14.43 10.60
CA HIS A 223 -10.43 13.34 9.95
C HIS A 223 -9.52 12.41 9.13
N ALA A 224 -9.82 11.11 9.14
CA ALA A 224 -9.05 10.09 8.43
C ALA A 224 -8.91 10.37 6.93
N PHE A 225 -9.98 10.82 6.26
CA PHE A 225 -9.93 11.14 4.83
C PHE A 225 -8.98 12.28 4.49
N SER A 226 -8.90 13.30 5.35
CA SER A 226 -7.94 14.40 5.18
C SER A 226 -6.50 13.93 5.36
N LYS A 227 -6.25 13.07 6.35
CA LYS A 227 -4.94 12.44 6.54
C LYS A 227 -4.53 11.62 5.30
N ILE A 228 -5.42 10.77 4.78
CA ILE A 228 -5.18 9.96 3.58
C ILE A 228 -4.87 10.83 2.36
N GLN A 229 -5.60 11.93 2.16
CA GLN A 229 -5.36 12.87 1.05
C GLN A 229 -3.98 13.53 1.14
N ILE A 230 -3.53 13.90 2.34
CA ILE A 230 -2.17 14.40 2.57
C ILE A 230 -1.14 13.33 2.18
N GLY A 231 -1.39 12.07 2.54
CA GLY A 231 -0.56 10.97 2.12
C GLY A 231 -0.47 10.84 0.59
N PHE A 232 -1.59 10.93 -0.11
CA PHE A 232 -1.64 10.88 -1.57
C PHE A 232 -0.91 12.07 -2.20
N PHE A 233 -1.03 13.27 -1.62
CA PHE A 233 -0.29 14.44 -2.07
C PHE A 233 1.23 14.22 -1.96
N PHE A 234 1.73 13.72 -0.82
CA PHE A 234 3.15 13.47 -0.66
C PHE A 234 3.67 12.32 -1.56
N ALA A 235 2.83 11.35 -1.91
CA ALA A 235 3.17 10.35 -2.93
C ALA A 235 3.38 10.99 -4.31
N ALA A 236 2.53 11.94 -4.70
CA ALA A 236 2.71 12.70 -5.94
C ALA A 236 4.00 13.54 -5.91
N VAL A 237 4.28 14.21 -4.79
CA VAL A 237 5.52 15.01 -4.60
C VAL A 237 6.75 14.11 -4.69
N ALA A 238 6.72 12.91 -4.11
CA ALA A 238 7.81 11.95 -4.21
C ALA A 238 8.12 11.57 -5.66
N MET A 239 7.09 11.35 -6.49
CA MET A 239 7.25 11.05 -7.91
C MET A 239 7.80 12.26 -8.69
N ILE A 240 7.34 13.47 -8.38
CA ILE A 240 7.90 14.70 -8.97
C ILE A 240 9.39 14.80 -8.65
N THR A 241 9.73 14.58 -7.37
CA THR A 241 11.14 14.64 -6.91
C THR A 241 11.99 13.60 -7.63
N ALA A 242 11.51 12.35 -7.73
CA ALA A 242 12.20 11.29 -8.47
C ALA A 242 12.39 11.64 -9.96
N GLY A 243 11.37 12.23 -10.56
CA GLY A 243 11.42 12.72 -11.94
C GLY A 243 12.45 13.83 -12.14
N PHE A 244 12.55 14.78 -11.21
CA PHE A 244 13.56 15.83 -11.24
C PHE A 244 14.99 15.27 -11.05
N VAL A 245 15.19 14.36 -10.11
CA VAL A 245 16.48 13.70 -9.90
C VAL A 245 16.92 12.99 -11.19
N GLU A 246 15.99 12.29 -11.84
CA GLU A 246 16.26 11.59 -13.08
C GLU A 246 16.52 12.55 -14.26
N TYR A 247 15.77 13.63 -14.35
CA TYR A 247 15.99 14.67 -15.36
C TYR A 247 17.37 15.32 -15.20
N VAL A 248 17.75 15.70 -13.98
CA VAL A 248 19.06 16.27 -13.68
C VAL A 248 20.16 15.27 -14.01
N ARG A 249 19.99 13.98 -13.62
CA ARG A 249 20.93 12.93 -13.99
C ARG A 249 21.14 12.86 -15.50
N HIS A 250 20.06 12.86 -16.27
CA HIS A 250 20.11 12.77 -17.73
C HIS A 250 20.79 14.00 -18.38
N VAL A 251 20.52 15.21 -17.87
CA VAL A 251 21.16 16.45 -18.37
C VAL A 251 22.66 16.49 -18.06
N TYR A 252 23.08 16.06 -16.87
CA TYR A 252 24.50 16.03 -16.50
C TYR A 252 25.28 14.93 -17.23
N LEU A 253 24.63 13.86 -17.67
CA LEU A 253 25.27 12.79 -18.46
C LEU A 253 25.53 13.20 -19.91
N SER A 254 24.72 14.06 -20.48
CA SER A 254 24.83 14.44 -21.90
C SER A 254 26.20 15.02 -22.30
N PRO A 255 26.85 15.91 -21.54
CA PRO A 255 28.20 16.40 -21.84
C PRO A 255 29.32 15.42 -21.47
N MET A 256 29.14 14.58 -20.42
CA MET A 256 30.14 13.63 -19.95
C MET A 256 30.25 12.38 -20.84
N TYR A 257 29.29 12.13 -21.70
CA TYR A 257 29.34 11.01 -22.65
C TYR A 257 30.55 11.09 -23.63
N ASN A 258 31.11 12.28 -23.75
CA ASN A 258 32.29 12.54 -24.60
C ASN A 258 33.63 12.52 -23.82
N GLU A 259 33.62 12.48 -22.49
CA GLU A 259 34.82 12.42 -21.65
C GLU A 259 34.81 11.18 -20.76
N ALA A 260 35.52 10.15 -21.19
CA ALA A 260 35.47 8.81 -20.64
C ALA A 260 35.95 8.71 -19.16
N SER A 261 35.02 8.57 -18.25
CA SER A 261 35.22 7.92 -16.95
C SER A 261 34.16 6.84 -16.77
N PHE A 262 34.39 5.69 -17.40
CA PHE A 262 33.43 4.59 -17.42
C PHE A 262 33.68 3.68 -16.21
N GLN A 263 32.68 3.48 -15.34
CA GLN A 263 32.61 2.30 -14.48
C GLN A 263 31.66 1.29 -15.11
N THR A 264 32.19 0.12 -15.41
CA THR A 264 31.38 -0.99 -15.96
C THR A 264 30.79 -1.77 -14.77
N ILE A 265 29.47 -1.75 -14.62
CA ILE A 265 28.78 -2.63 -13.68
C ILE A 265 28.29 -3.85 -14.46
N TYR A 266 28.76 -5.03 -14.08
CA TYR A 266 28.27 -6.29 -14.58
C TYR A 266 26.87 -6.55 -14.03
N LEU A 267 25.83 -6.37 -14.85
CA LEU A 267 24.53 -6.91 -14.53
C LEU A 267 24.53 -8.42 -14.75
N HIS A 268 23.88 -9.16 -13.85
CA HIS A 268 23.81 -10.64 -13.86
C HIS A 268 23.22 -11.26 -15.16
N SER A 269 22.80 -10.42 -16.12
CA SER A 269 22.27 -10.78 -17.44
C SER A 269 23.36 -10.97 -18.51
N GLY A 270 24.64 -10.82 -18.19
CA GLY A 270 25.73 -10.96 -19.15
C GLY A 270 25.84 -9.81 -20.16
N VAL A 271 25.16 -8.70 -19.93
CA VAL A 271 25.24 -7.48 -20.72
C VAL A 271 26.07 -6.46 -19.94
N ASP A 272 27.20 -6.06 -20.49
CA ASP A 272 28.05 -4.99 -19.95
C ASP A 272 27.33 -3.65 -20.13
N VAL A 273 26.77 -3.11 -19.06
CA VAL A 273 26.18 -1.76 -19.07
C VAL A 273 27.20 -0.77 -18.54
N VAL A 274 27.60 0.17 -19.37
CA VAL A 274 28.45 1.29 -18.97
C VAL A 274 27.66 2.25 -18.12
N VAL A 275 28.02 2.37 -16.84
CA VAL A 275 27.31 3.23 -15.90
C VAL A 275 28.13 4.50 -15.66
N LEU A 276 27.57 5.62 -16.12
CA LEU A 276 28.09 6.95 -15.82
C LEU A 276 27.41 7.47 -14.54
N GLN A 277 28.18 7.63 -13.47
CA GLN A 277 27.68 8.07 -12.17
C GLN A 277 27.98 9.58 -12.00
N ALA A 278 27.04 10.41 -12.44
CA ALA A 278 27.20 11.87 -12.42
C ALA A 278 26.71 12.53 -11.13
N LEU A 279 25.84 11.87 -10.35
CA LEU A 279 25.22 12.43 -9.16
C LEU A 279 25.61 11.64 -7.92
N ASP A 280 25.70 12.34 -6.78
CA ASP A 280 25.97 11.74 -5.49
C ASP A 280 24.73 11.04 -4.90
N PHE A 281 24.97 10.02 -4.10
CA PHE A 281 23.97 9.18 -3.44
C PHE A 281 22.85 9.96 -2.70
N TRP A 282 23.21 11.08 -2.06
CA TRP A 282 22.30 11.86 -1.22
C TRP A 282 21.15 12.53 -2.00
N VAL A 283 21.29 12.72 -3.30
CA VAL A 283 20.25 13.35 -4.15
C VAL A 283 18.96 12.54 -4.17
N ARG A 284 19.00 11.23 -3.85
CA ARG A 284 17.84 10.35 -3.79
C ARG A 284 17.04 10.45 -2.48
N PHE A 285 17.61 10.97 -1.41
CA PHE A 285 16.98 10.99 -0.09
C PHE A 285 15.63 11.71 -0.05
N PRO A 286 15.45 12.87 -0.71
CA PRO A 286 14.16 13.56 -0.69
C PRO A 286 12.99 12.72 -1.20
N GLN A 287 13.17 11.89 -2.23
CA GLN A 287 12.09 11.03 -2.76
C GLN A 287 11.69 9.95 -1.74
N TYR A 288 12.65 9.34 -1.04
CA TYR A 288 12.36 8.38 0.04
C TYR A 288 11.71 9.05 1.25
N PHE A 289 12.14 10.25 1.60
CA PHE A 289 11.53 11.05 2.66
C PHE A 289 10.06 11.35 2.38
N PHE A 290 9.72 11.80 1.18
CA PHE A 290 8.34 12.08 0.82
C PHE A 290 7.48 10.81 0.74
N ILE A 291 8.05 9.66 0.32
CA ILE A 291 7.36 8.37 0.42
C ILE A 291 7.10 8.01 1.88
N ALA A 292 8.05 8.21 2.80
CA ALA A 292 7.87 7.94 4.22
C ALA A 292 6.74 8.79 4.83
N VAL A 293 6.70 10.08 4.53
CA VAL A 293 5.60 10.97 4.95
C VAL A 293 4.26 10.48 4.38
N SER A 294 4.25 10.15 3.09
CA SER A 294 3.07 9.59 2.41
C SER A 294 2.58 8.31 3.09
N GLU A 295 3.48 7.42 3.44
CA GLU A 295 3.19 6.13 4.07
C GLU A 295 2.54 6.30 5.45
N ILE A 296 3.05 7.21 6.27
CA ILE A 296 2.47 7.54 7.57
C ILE A 296 1.02 7.98 7.42
N PHE A 297 0.73 8.86 6.47
CA PHE A 297 -0.61 9.42 6.29
C PHE A 297 -1.56 8.51 5.49
N ALA A 298 -1.09 7.79 4.48
CA ALA A 298 -1.97 6.96 3.65
C ALA A 298 -2.07 5.53 4.16
N VAL A 299 -0.94 4.85 4.45
CA VAL A 299 -0.96 3.42 4.77
C VAL A 299 -1.40 3.19 6.21
N VAL A 300 -0.79 3.89 7.19
CA VAL A 300 -1.12 3.67 8.60
C VAL A 300 -2.58 4.01 8.86
N ILE A 301 -3.01 5.20 8.40
CA ILE A 301 -4.40 5.64 8.56
C ILE A 301 -5.35 4.79 7.73
N GLY A 302 -4.94 4.33 6.54
CA GLY A 302 -5.74 3.43 5.72
C GLY A 302 -6.02 2.08 6.37
N ILE A 303 -5.02 1.50 7.03
CA ILE A 303 -5.15 0.26 7.81
C ILE A 303 -6.07 0.48 9.02
N GLU A 304 -5.85 1.56 9.78
CA GLU A 304 -6.69 1.94 10.91
C GLU A 304 -8.15 2.14 10.49
N PHE A 305 -8.38 2.89 9.41
CA PHE A 305 -9.69 3.14 8.82
C PHE A 305 -10.37 1.85 8.39
N ALA A 306 -9.67 0.95 7.70
CA ALA A 306 -10.22 -0.33 7.27
C ALA A 306 -10.65 -1.20 8.46
N TYR A 307 -9.92 -1.14 9.57
CA TYR A 307 -10.28 -1.88 10.78
C TYR A 307 -11.47 -1.25 11.53
N LYS A 308 -11.49 0.08 11.68
CA LYS A 308 -12.53 0.80 12.43
C LYS A 308 -13.89 0.74 11.71
N GLU A 309 -13.90 0.96 10.40
CA GLU A 309 -15.11 0.93 9.57
C GLU A 309 -15.60 -0.49 9.24
N GLY A 310 -14.73 -1.48 9.40
CA GLY A 310 -15.10 -2.88 9.20
C GLY A 310 -16.06 -3.38 10.27
N PRO A 311 -17.20 -4.03 9.88
CA PRO A 311 -18.12 -4.64 10.83
C PRO A 311 -17.39 -5.61 11.75
N ARG A 312 -17.73 -5.64 13.04
CA ARG A 312 -17.06 -6.50 14.05
C ARG A 312 -16.94 -7.96 13.62
N THR A 313 -17.97 -8.48 12.96
CA THR A 313 -18.02 -9.87 12.49
C THR A 313 -17.21 -10.12 11.21
N MET A 314 -16.81 -9.07 10.47
CA MET A 314 -16.17 -9.16 9.16
C MET A 314 -14.87 -8.30 9.05
N ARG A 315 -14.25 -7.94 10.17
CA ARG A 315 -13.01 -7.13 10.19
C ARG A 315 -11.88 -7.75 9.40
N SER A 316 -11.66 -9.05 9.56
CA SER A 316 -10.63 -9.77 8.79
C SER A 316 -10.90 -9.75 7.28
N ILE A 317 -12.18 -9.80 6.86
CA ILE A 317 -12.55 -9.66 5.46
C ILE A 317 -12.26 -8.24 4.96
N THR A 318 -12.62 -7.22 5.74
CA THR A 318 -12.35 -5.82 5.38
C THR A 318 -10.85 -5.56 5.23
N MET A 319 -10.05 -6.07 6.14
CA MET A 319 -8.59 -6.01 6.06
C MET A 319 -8.06 -6.78 4.86
N GLY A 320 -8.60 -7.98 4.61
CA GLY A 320 -8.25 -8.78 3.42
C GLY A 320 -8.54 -8.04 2.11
N VAL A 321 -9.68 -7.35 2.03
CA VAL A 321 -10.03 -6.49 0.88
C VAL A 321 -9.04 -5.34 0.73
N PHE A 322 -8.66 -4.66 1.82
CA PHE A 322 -7.66 -3.59 1.78
C PHE A 322 -6.30 -4.10 1.25
N PHE A 323 -5.80 -5.22 1.77
CA PHE A 323 -4.54 -5.82 1.30
C PHE A 323 -4.65 -6.40 -0.13
N MET A 324 -5.82 -6.81 -0.58
CA MET A 324 -6.07 -7.17 -1.97
C MET A 324 -5.82 -5.98 -2.90
N TYR A 325 -6.26 -4.77 -2.53
CA TYR A 325 -5.97 -3.56 -3.30
C TYR A 325 -4.49 -3.16 -3.28
N ASN A 326 -3.77 -3.45 -2.20
CA ASN A 326 -2.30 -3.34 -2.17
C ASN A 326 -1.67 -4.28 -3.22
N ALA A 327 -2.04 -5.55 -3.21
CA ALA A 327 -1.53 -6.53 -4.18
C ALA A 327 -1.87 -6.15 -5.63
N LEU A 328 -3.11 -5.69 -5.89
CA LEU A 328 -3.53 -5.21 -7.21
C LEU A 328 -2.72 -3.99 -7.65
N GLY A 329 -2.41 -3.05 -6.74
CA GLY A 329 -1.58 -1.89 -7.04
C GLY A 329 -0.14 -2.28 -7.40
N THR A 330 0.46 -3.18 -6.64
CA THR A 330 1.81 -3.70 -6.94
C THR A 330 1.84 -4.45 -8.27
N PHE A 331 0.82 -5.26 -8.57
CA PHE A 331 0.69 -5.92 -9.87
C PHE A 331 0.47 -4.91 -11.00
N ALA A 332 -0.39 -3.91 -10.80
CA ALA A 332 -0.62 -2.85 -11.76
C ALA A 332 0.66 -2.04 -12.07
N SER A 333 1.55 -1.88 -11.09
CA SER A 333 2.86 -1.27 -11.30
C SER A 333 3.70 -2.03 -12.34
N ALA A 334 3.80 -3.36 -12.20
CA ALA A 334 4.55 -4.19 -13.13
C ALA A 334 3.95 -4.15 -14.54
N VAL A 335 2.61 -4.26 -14.64
CA VAL A 335 1.89 -4.17 -15.93
C VAL A 335 2.07 -2.79 -16.56
N LEU A 336 1.97 -1.72 -15.77
CA LEU A 336 2.14 -0.35 -16.28
C LEU A 336 3.55 -0.10 -16.81
N MET A 337 4.58 -0.57 -16.09
CA MET A 337 5.97 -0.49 -16.54
C MET A 337 6.16 -1.21 -17.88
N LEU A 338 5.62 -2.42 -18.01
CA LEU A 338 5.70 -3.19 -19.26
C LEU A 338 4.97 -2.50 -20.41
N LEU A 339 3.75 -2.02 -20.18
CA LEU A 339 2.96 -1.31 -21.20
C LEU A 339 3.67 -0.05 -21.70
N ILE A 340 4.20 0.76 -20.78
CA ILE A 340 4.93 1.97 -21.14
C ILE A 340 6.19 1.64 -21.90
N GLN A 341 6.92 0.60 -21.52
CA GLN A 341 8.09 0.13 -22.26
C GLN A 341 7.73 -0.25 -23.69
N VAL A 342 6.70 -1.07 -23.88
CA VAL A 342 6.27 -1.53 -25.22
C VAL A 342 5.80 -0.35 -26.09
N VAL A 343 4.97 0.53 -25.55
CA VAL A 343 4.43 1.69 -26.29
C VAL A 343 5.54 2.67 -26.67
N THR A 344 6.46 2.96 -25.74
CA THR A 344 7.51 3.94 -25.98
C THR A 344 8.65 3.41 -26.84
N LEU A 345 8.89 2.11 -26.89
CA LEU A 345 9.77 1.46 -27.86
C LEU A 345 9.30 1.72 -29.29
N ALA A 346 8.01 1.59 -29.55
CA ALA A 346 7.42 1.80 -30.86
C ALA A 346 7.51 3.27 -31.34
N VAL A 347 7.47 4.23 -30.40
CA VAL A 347 7.44 5.67 -30.74
C VAL A 347 8.83 6.30 -30.79
N ASN A 348 9.83 5.77 -30.08
CA ASN A 348 11.13 6.41 -29.84
C ASN A 348 12.29 5.65 -30.50
N ASN A 349 12.14 5.24 -31.76
CA ASN A 349 13.22 4.60 -32.58
C ASN A 349 13.94 3.44 -31.89
N GLY A 350 13.23 2.59 -31.16
CA GLY A 350 13.80 1.43 -30.48
C GLY A 350 14.32 1.66 -29.07
N TYR A 351 14.25 2.90 -28.55
CA TYR A 351 14.56 3.20 -27.13
C TYR A 351 13.29 3.54 -26.36
N GLY A 352 12.88 2.68 -25.45
CA GLY A 352 11.74 2.95 -24.56
C GLY A 352 12.09 3.95 -23.44
N TRP A 353 11.08 4.44 -22.73
CA TRP A 353 11.32 5.28 -21.53
C TRP A 353 12.04 4.50 -20.42
N ILE A 354 11.76 3.19 -20.32
CA ILE A 354 12.34 2.27 -19.33
C ILE A 354 13.22 1.29 -20.15
N CYS A 355 14.39 1.71 -20.56
CA CYS A 355 15.29 0.93 -21.42
C CYS A 355 16.31 0.14 -20.59
N GLN A 356 16.90 -0.94 -21.17
CA GLN A 356 18.03 -1.64 -20.55
C GLN A 356 19.26 -0.74 -20.44
N ASP A 357 19.52 0.08 -21.46
CA ASP A 357 20.47 1.20 -21.36
C ASP A 357 19.74 2.41 -20.77
N TYR A 358 19.77 2.50 -19.46
CA TYR A 358 19.10 3.54 -18.70
C TYR A 358 19.57 4.96 -19.05
N ASN A 359 20.76 5.09 -19.64
CA ASN A 359 21.30 6.38 -20.07
C ASN A 359 20.59 6.91 -21.33
N GLN A 360 20.04 6.03 -22.15
CA GLN A 360 19.28 6.40 -23.35
C GLN A 360 17.77 6.46 -23.07
N GLY A 361 17.32 5.90 -21.94
CA GLY A 361 15.94 5.94 -21.48
C GLY A 361 15.51 7.35 -21.04
N LYS A 362 14.21 7.61 -21.07
CA LYS A 362 13.61 8.87 -20.60
C LYS A 362 12.73 8.62 -19.38
N MET A 363 13.27 7.98 -18.35
CA MET A 363 12.49 7.53 -17.19
C MET A 363 11.89 8.67 -16.36
N HIS A 364 12.41 9.89 -16.47
CA HIS A 364 11.79 11.06 -15.85
C HIS A 364 10.34 11.28 -16.30
N TYR A 365 9.99 10.99 -17.57
CA TYR A 365 8.61 11.06 -18.03
C TYR A 365 7.71 10.02 -17.35
N PHE A 366 8.23 8.83 -17.05
CA PHE A 366 7.50 7.82 -16.30
C PHE A 366 7.15 8.30 -14.90
N PHE A 367 8.09 8.91 -14.19
CA PHE A 367 7.84 9.46 -12.86
C PHE A 367 6.84 10.63 -12.89
N PHE A 368 6.93 11.53 -13.87
CA PHE A 368 5.95 12.61 -14.02
C PHE A 368 4.55 12.09 -14.38
N LEU A 369 4.46 11.03 -15.20
CA LEU A 369 3.19 10.36 -15.49
C LEU A 369 2.57 9.78 -14.22
N LEU A 370 3.35 9.08 -13.40
CA LEU A 370 2.88 8.54 -12.12
C LEU A 370 2.39 9.64 -11.18
N SER A 371 3.11 10.76 -11.12
CA SER A 371 2.66 11.91 -10.34
C SER A 371 1.32 12.46 -10.82
N GLY A 372 1.15 12.61 -12.14
CA GLY A 372 -0.12 13.05 -12.73
C GLY A 372 -1.27 12.10 -12.43
N LEU A 373 -1.04 10.78 -12.52
CA LEU A 373 -2.00 9.76 -12.14
C LEU A 373 -2.38 9.84 -10.66
N MET A 374 -1.40 10.14 -9.78
CA MET A 374 -1.69 10.29 -8.35
C MET A 374 -2.52 11.52 -8.04
N ILE A 375 -2.25 12.64 -8.70
CA ILE A 375 -3.06 13.87 -8.55
C ILE A 375 -4.51 13.61 -9.01
N ALA A 376 -4.70 12.96 -10.15
CA ALA A 376 -6.02 12.58 -10.62
C ALA A 376 -6.74 11.62 -9.64
N ASN A 377 -6.00 10.64 -9.09
CA ASN A 377 -6.51 9.73 -8.08
C ASN A 377 -6.90 10.45 -6.78
N MET A 378 -6.13 11.44 -6.35
CA MET A 378 -6.46 12.27 -5.17
C MET A 378 -7.79 13.00 -5.35
N VAL A 379 -8.03 13.56 -6.54
CA VAL A 379 -9.32 14.20 -6.88
C VAL A 379 -10.46 13.16 -6.86
N CYS A 380 -10.24 11.98 -7.46
CA CYS A 380 -11.20 10.89 -7.45
C CYS A 380 -11.53 10.44 -6.01
N PHE A 381 -10.53 10.29 -5.16
CA PHE A 381 -10.71 9.94 -3.74
C PHE A 381 -11.54 11.00 -3.00
N MET A 382 -11.30 12.29 -3.23
CA MET A 382 -12.07 13.39 -2.65
C MET A 382 -13.58 13.25 -2.93
N PHE A 383 -13.95 12.97 -4.19
CA PHE A 383 -15.36 12.77 -4.57
C PHE A 383 -15.96 11.52 -3.90
N ARG A 384 -15.20 10.42 -3.84
CA ARG A 384 -15.64 9.17 -3.21
C ARG A 384 -15.79 9.31 -1.70
N ALA A 385 -14.86 9.99 -1.03
CA ALA A 385 -14.94 10.27 0.40
C ALA A 385 -16.17 11.11 0.76
N LYS A 386 -16.42 12.19 0.03
CA LYS A 386 -17.64 13.02 0.21
C LYS A 386 -18.93 12.23 -0.02
N ARG A 387 -18.92 11.31 -0.99
CA ARG A 387 -20.10 10.44 -1.22
C ARG A 387 -20.28 9.43 -0.10
N TYR A 388 -19.18 8.89 0.43
CA TYR A 388 -19.22 7.97 1.57
C TYR A 388 -19.80 8.65 2.81
N GLU A 389 -19.31 9.83 3.20
CA GLU A 389 -19.82 10.63 4.34
C GLU A 389 -21.31 10.94 4.21
N LYS A 390 -21.77 11.34 3.03
CA LYS A 390 -23.22 11.57 2.78
C LYS A 390 -24.05 10.30 2.97
N THR A 391 -23.51 9.14 2.61
CA THR A 391 -24.25 7.88 2.73
C THR A 391 -24.32 7.41 4.18
N ASP A 392 -23.30 7.70 5.00
CA ASP A 392 -23.29 7.37 6.44
C ASP A 392 -24.22 8.27 7.26
N SER A 393 -24.44 9.52 6.86
CA SER A 393 -25.38 10.41 7.55
C SER A 393 -26.86 10.00 7.41
N TYR A 394 -27.17 9.01 6.57
CA TYR A 394 -28.53 8.48 6.35
C TYR A 394 -28.79 7.14 7.06
N TRP A 395 -27.82 6.58 7.82
CA TRP A 395 -27.92 5.33 8.58
C TRP A 395 -27.64 5.54 10.06
#